data_ace6c771e5cd5a34d06d2c68fc137a5c
#
_entry.id   ace6c771e5cd5a34d06d2c68fc137a5c
#
_cell.length_a   1.000
_cell.length_b   1.000
_cell.length_c   1.000
_cell.angle_alpha   90.00
_cell.angle_beta   90.00
_cell.angle_gamma   90.00
#
_symmetry.space_group_name_H-M   'P 1'
#
loop_
_entity.id
_entity.type
_entity.pdbx_description
1 polymer ?
#
loop_
_entity_poly.entity_id
_entity_poly.type
_entity_poly.pdbx_seq_one_letter_code
_entity_poly.pdbx_strand_id
1 'polypeptide(L)'
;KQTNQYITHIFLQAGVGGMAAGVVAGVAKYFKRIPKIIIVEPDRADCVLQSIKNNKLKKIKIKKESIMGGMSCNEMSYIPWQILKKASNCCVSVSDRNVAKTVAMLKDKKLSKNSIIGGECSTPGIISLIGICNNSSTKKLIELNEKSNVLVIGCEGNADVKLYKQLLSKGRR
;
A
#
# COMPACT_ATOMS: atom_id res chain seq x y z
N LYS A 1 0.20 8.82 -22.10
CA LYS A 1 0.99 7.69 -21.55
C LYS A 1 2.16 8.27 -20.76
N GLN A 2 2.23 8.03 -19.45
CA GLN A 2 3.31 8.55 -18.59
C GLN A 2 4.55 7.64 -18.59
N THR A 3 4.40 6.39 -18.99
CA THR A 3 5.51 5.44 -19.15
C THR A 3 5.22 4.48 -20.30
N ASN A 4 6.28 4.08 -21.01
CA ASN A 4 6.23 3.03 -22.03
C ASN A 4 6.51 1.63 -21.44
N GLN A 5 6.85 1.56 -20.14
CA GLN A 5 7.14 0.32 -19.47
C GLN A 5 5.86 -0.42 -19.12
N TYR A 6 5.92 -1.74 -19.28
CA TYR A 6 4.86 -2.63 -18.84
C TYR A 6 4.93 -2.82 -17.32
N ILE A 7 3.84 -2.49 -16.61
CA ILE A 7 3.75 -2.68 -15.15
C ILE A 7 3.45 -4.14 -14.85
N THR A 8 4.24 -4.75 -14.00
CA THR A 8 4.12 -6.15 -13.58
C THR A 8 3.46 -6.32 -12.21
N HIS A 9 3.64 -5.34 -11.32
CA HIS A 9 3.12 -5.37 -9.95
C HIS A 9 2.57 -4.00 -9.57
N ILE A 10 1.45 -3.98 -8.87
CA ILE A 10 0.86 -2.75 -8.30
C ILE A 10 0.63 -2.97 -6.81
N PHE A 11 1.15 -2.06 -5.99
CA PHE A 11 0.93 -2.02 -4.55
C PHE A 11 -0.13 -0.96 -4.24
N LEU A 12 -1.24 -1.40 -3.65
CA LEU A 12 -2.42 -0.57 -3.40
C LEU A 12 -2.75 -0.51 -1.92
N GLN A 13 -2.75 0.68 -1.38
CA GLN A 13 -3.19 0.92 -0.01
C GLN A 13 -4.70 0.72 0.10
N ALA A 14 -5.14 0.12 1.19
CA ALA A 14 -6.55 -0.07 1.49
C ALA A 14 -6.86 0.24 2.96
N GLY A 15 -7.86 1.08 3.14
CA GLY A 15 -8.67 1.17 4.35
C GLY A 15 -9.99 0.44 4.08
N VAL A 16 -11.07 1.16 3.75
CA VAL A 16 -12.34 0.54 3.30
C VAL A 16 -12.27 -0.07 1.89
N GLY A 17 -11.15 0.11 1.18
CA GLY A 17 -10.86 -0.53 -0.11
C GLY A 17 -11.28 0.27 -1.36
N GLY A 18 -11.90 1.44 -1.22
CA GLY A 18 -12.47 2.18 -2.35
C GLY A 18 -11.44 2.56 -3.43
N MET A 19 -10.32 3.19 -3.03
CA MET A 19 -9.24 3.57 -3.95
C MET A 19 -8.63 2.34 -4.64
N ALA A 20 -8.31 1.29 -3.87
CA ALA A 20 -7.73 0.07 -4.40
C ALA A 20 -8.65 -0.59 -5.44
N ALA A 21 -9.94 -0.71 -5.13
CA ALA A 21 -10.93 -1.26 -6.07
C ALA A 21 -11.09 -0.41 -7.33
N GLY A 22 -11.07 0.91 -7.21
CA GLY A 22 -11.10 1.84 -8.35
C GLY A 22 -9.91 1.66 -9.28
N VAL A 23 -8.70 1.54 -8.72
CA VAL A 23 -7.49 1.27 -9.52
C VAL A 23 -7.58 -0.10 -10.20
N VAL A 24 -8.02 -1.14 -9.51
CA VAL A 24 -8.21 -2.48 -10.09
C VAL A 24 -9.20 -2.44 -11.25
N ALA A 25 -10.32 -1.74 -11.11
CA ALA A 25 -11.29 -1.56 -12.19
C ALA A 25 -10.67 -0.84 -13.40
N GLY A 26 -9.88 0.22 -13.14
CA GLY A 26 -9.13 0.91 -14.19
C GLY A 26 -8.11 0.01 -14.89
N VAL A 27 -7.36 -0.79 -14.14
CA VAL A 27 -6.43 -1.78 -14.67
C VAL A 27 -7.16 -2.78 -15.56
N ALA A 28 -8.26 -3.36 -15.09
CA ALA A 28 -9.06 -4.32 -15.85
C ALA A 28 -9.59 -3.73 -17.17
N LYS A 29 -9.93 -2.44 -17.18
CA LYS A 29 -10.47 -1.75 -18.36
C LYS A 29 -9.39 -1.36 -19.38
N TYR A 30 -8.22 -0.92 -18.92
CA TYR A 30 -7.26 -0.22 -19.79
C TYR A 30 -5.95 -0.97 -20.01
N PHE A 31 -5.61 -1.97 -19.19
CA PHE A 31 -4.35 -2.70 -19.34
C PHE A 31 -4.54 -3.94 -20.20
N LYS A 32 -3.65 -4.14 -21.17
CA LYS A 32 -3.64 -5.36 -22.00
C LYS A 32 -3.23 -6.61 -21.21
N ARG A 33 -2.44 -6.44 -20.17
CA ARG A 33 -2.00 -7.51 -19.26
C ARG A 33 -2.23 -7.05 -17.84
N ILE A 34 -2.83 -7.90 -17.04
CA ILE A 34 -3.15 -7.59 -15.64
C ILE A 34 -1.90 -7.82 -14.79
N PRO A 35 -1.40 -6.81 -14.08
CA PRO A 35 -0.28 -6.97 -13.15
C PRO A 35 -0.71 -7.73 -11.90
N LYS A 36 0.26 -8.22 -11.14
CA LYS A 36 0.00 -8.73 -9.78
C LYS A 36 -0.48 -7.57 -8.91
N ILE A 37 -1.59 -7.77 -8.23
CA ILE A 37 -2.22 -6.79 -7.32
C ILE A 37 -1.88 -7.16 -5.88
N ILE A 38 -1.15 -6.30 -5.22
CA ILE A 38 -0.76 -6.44 -3.81
C ILE A 38 -1.52 -5.39 -2.99
N ILE A 39 -2.40 -5.84 -2.11
CA ILE A 39 -3.11 -4.94 -1.19
C ILE A 39 -2.27 -4.75 0.06
N VAL A 40 -2.16 -3.50 0.50
CA VAL A 40 -1.36 -3.15 1.69
C VAL A 40 -2.20 -2.37 2.67
N GLU A 41 -2.14 -2.75 3.95
CA GLU A 41 -2.88 -2.11 5.03
C GLU A 41 -2.07 -2.06 6.34
N PRO A 42 -2.46 -1.23 7.32
CA PRO A 42 -1.82 -1.22 8.62
C PRO A 42 -2.02 -2.53 9.37
N ASP A 43 -1.00 -3.01 10.09
CA ASP A 43 -1.09 -4.20 10.94
C ASP A 43 -2.11 -4.07 12.08
N ARG A 44 -2.48 -2.83 12.43
CA ARG A 44 -3.50 -2.50 13.44
C ARG A 44 -4.92 -2.45 12.90
N ALA A 45 -5.07 -2.41 11.58
CA ALA A 45 -6.36 -2.27 10.91
C ALA A 45 -6.38 -3.14 9.64
N ASP A 46 -6.16 -4.46 9.82
CA ASP A 46 -5.99 -5.46 8.77
C ASP A 46 -7.31 -6.09 8.29
N CYS A 47 -8.37 -5.29 8.17
CA CYS A 47 -9.71 -5.78 7.83
C CYS A 47 -9.80 -6.44 6.45
N VAL A 48 -8.99 -6.00 5.47
CA VAL A 48 -8.92 -6.62 4.13
C VAL A 48 -8.31 -8.02 4.24
N LEU A 49 -7.16 -8.15 4.89
CA LEU A 49 -6.47 -9.42 5.10
C LEU A 49 -7.37 -10.41 5.82
N GLN A 50 -8.04 -9.98 6.90
CA GLN A 50 -8.96 -10.82 7.66
C GLN A 50 -10.17 -11.24 6.82
N SER A 51 -10.69 -10.35 5.98
CA SER A 51 -11.81 -10.65 5.09
C SER A 51 -11.40 -11.68 4.03
N ILE A 52 -10.23 -11.52 3.41
CA ILE A 52 -9.73 -12.45 2.38
C ILE A 52 -9.43 -13.82 2.99
N LYS A 53 -8.72 -13.88 4.12
CA LYS A 53 -8.45 -15.14 4.84
C LYS A 53 -9.70 -15.95 5.17
N ASN A 54 -10.77 -15.26 5.53
CA ASN A 54 -12.02 -15.91 5.92
C ASN A 54 -13.04 -16.05 4.77
N ASN A 55 -12.69 -15.60 3.57
CA ASN A 55 -13.55 -15.54 2.39
C ASN A 55 -14.93 -14.88 2.66
N LYS A 56 -14.98 -13.94 3.59
CA LYS A 56 -16.17 -13.14 3.91
C LYS A 56 -15.78 -11.81 4.55
N LEU A 57 -16.64 -10.80 4.39
CA LEU A 57 -16.44 -9.53 5.10
C LEU A 57 -16.28 -9.76 6.59
N LYS A 58 -15.22 -9.20 7.14
CA LYS A 58 -14.89 -9.23 8.56
C LYS A 58 -14.77 -7.83 9.12
N LYS A 59 -15.55 -7.57 10.17
CA LYS A 59 -15.33 -6.44 11.03
C LYS A 59 -14.30 -6.82 12.09
N ILE A 60 -13.26 -6.03 12.24
CA ILE A 60 -12.19 -6.22 13.23
C ILE A 60 -12.35 -5.21 14.37
N LYS A 61 -11.74 -5.50 15.50
CA LYS A 61 -11.65 -4.55 16.62
C LYS A 61 -10.28 -3.88 16.59
N ILE A 62 -10.27 -2.59 16.31
CA ILE A 62 -9.04 -1.77 16.40
C ILE A 62 -8.80 -1.48 17.88
N LYS A 63 -7.70 -2.01 18.42
CA LYS A 63 -7.29 -1.76 19.81
C LYS A 63 -6.53 -0.45 19.96
N LYS A 64 -5.82 -0.06 18.91
CA LYS A 64 -5.04 1.17 18.83
C LYS A 64 -5.00 1.62 17.38
N GLU A 65 -5.35 2.87 17.14
CA GLU A 65 -5.31 3.47 15.80
C GLU A 65 -3.90 3.44 15.20
N SER A 66 -3.84 3.25 13.89
CA SER A 66 -2.61 3.43 13.13
C SER A 66 -2.35 4.91 12.91
N ILE A 67 -1.08 5.31 12.81
CA ILE A 67 -0.72 6.66 12.36
C ILE A 67 -1.09 6.90 10.90
N MET A 68 -1.30 5.85 10.12
CA MET A 68 -1.86 5.90 8.77
C MET A 68 -3.38 6.05 8.86
N GLY A 69 -3.83 7.24 9.34
CA GLY A 69 -5.21 7.49 9.77
C GLY A 69 -6.26 7.20 8.70
N GLY A 70 -6.02 7.59 7.45
CA GLY A 70 -6.91 7.33 6.32
C GLY A 70 -7.08 5.85 5.96
N MET A 71 -6.26 4.97 6.55
CA MET A 71 -6.30 3.51 6.37
C MET A 71 -6.73 2.76 7.63
N SER A 72 -6.92 3.46 8.77
CA SER A 72 -7.29 2.84 10.04
C SER A 72 -8.80 2.53 10.07
N CYS A 73 -9.19 1.51 9.30
CA CYS A 73 -10.58 1.12 9.08
C CYS A 73 -10.85 -0.27 9.67
N ASN A 74 -11.99 -0.43 10.33
CA ASN A 74 -12.35 -1.68 10.98
C ASN A 74 -13.11 -2.67 10.07
N GLU A 75 -13.56 -2.21 8.90
CA GLU A 75 -14.36 -3.00 7.95
C GLU A 75 -14.19 -2.47 6.53
N MET A 76 -14.24 -3.36 5.55
CA MET A 76 -14.27 -2.99 4.13
C MET A 76 -15.67 -2.56 3.70
N SER A 77 -15.73 -1.70 2.68
CA SER A 77 -16.99 -1.47 1.94
C SER A 77 -17.34 -2.68 1.08
N TYR A 78 -18.66 -2.94 0.90
CA TYR A 78 -19.14 -4.13 0.19
C TYR A 78 -18.67 -4.23 -1.27
N ILE A 79 -18.78 -3.14 -2.04
CA ILE A 79 -18.37 -3.13 -3.46
C ILE A 79 -16.86 -3.38 -3.61
N PRO A 80 -15.97 -2.67 -2.90
CA PRO A 80 -14.55 -3.00 -2.86
C PRO A 80 -14.26 -4.45 -2.51
N TRP A 81 -14.96 -5.02 -1.54
CA TRP A 81 -14.83 -6.44 -1.20
C TRP A 81 -15.07 -7.35 -2.40
N GLN A 82 -16.17 -7.12 -3.16
CA GLN A 82 -16.50 -7.96 -4.33
C GLN A 82 -15.43 -7.93 -5.42
N ILE A 83 -14.73 -6.79 -5.55
CA ILE A 83 -13.65 -6.60 -6.51
C ILE A 83 -12.35 -7.20 -5.99
N LEU A 84 -11.93 -6.79 -4.79
CA LEU A 84 -10.59 -7.10 -4.27
C LEU A 84 -10.43 -8.57 -3.90
N LYS A 85 -11.48 -9.26 -3.43
CA LYS A 85 -11.41 -10.70 -3.15
C LYS A 85 -11.10 -11.55 -4.39
N LYS A 86 -11.41 -11.06 -5.59
CA LYS A 86 -11.16 -11.74 -6.87
C LYS A 86 -9.85 -11.31 -7.51
N ALA A 87 -9.45 -10.06 -7.29
CA ALA A 87 -8.34 -9.45 -8.01
C ALA A 87 -7.02 -9.44 -7.25
N SER A 88 -7.03 -9.51 -5.92
CA SER A 88 -5.79 -9.47 -5.14
C SER A 88 -5.01 -10.78 -5.23
N ASN A 89 -3.72 -10.68 -5.56
CA ASN A 89 -2.79 -11.80 -5.55
C ASN A 89 -2.14 -12.00 -4.19
N CYS A 90 -2.03 -10.91 -3.41
CA CYS A 90 -1.43 -10.92 -2.09
C CYS A 90 -2.00 -9.78 -1.24
N CYS A 91 -2.12 -10.01 0.08
CA CYS A 91 -2.41 -8.97 1.05
C CYS A 91 -1.29 -8.94 2.08
N VAL A 92 -0.80 -7.75 2.38
CA VAL A 92 0.32 -7.51 3.29
C VAL A 92 -0.10 -6.47 4.33
N SER A 93 0.13 -6.75 5.59
CA SER A 93 0.02 -5.75 6.64
C SER A 93 1.40 -5.18 7.00
N VAL A 94 1.46 -3.86 7.22
CA VAL A 94 2.69 -3.14 7.53
C VAL A 94 2.58 -2.40 8.86
N SER A 95 3.69 -2.35 9.58
CA SER A 95 3.73 -1.66 10.87
C SER A 95 3.99 -0.17 10.74
N ASP A 96 3.40 0.61 11.64
CA ASP A 96 3.66 2.06 11.81
C ASP A 96 5.14 2.40 12.01
N ARG A 97 5.96 1.44 12.46
CA ARG A 97 7.38 1.65 12.80
C ARG A 97 8.21 2.24 11.65
N ASN A 98 7.88 1.84 10.42
CA ASN A 98 8.65 2.24 9.23
C ASN A 98 8.12 3.49 8.54
N VAL A 99 6.96 4.02 8.95
CA VAL A 99 6.31 5.17 8.30
C VAL A 99 7.20 6.40 8.33
N ALA A 100 7.71 6.78 9.50
CA ALA A 100 8.55 7.97 9.65
C ALA A 100 9.83 7.90 8.78
N LYS A 101 10.50 6.75 8.81
CA LYS A 101 11.69 6.50 7.96
C LYS A 101 11.37 6.63 6.48
N THR A 102 10.24 6.07 6.03
CA THR A 102 9.84 6.09 4.62
C THR A 102 9.45 7.49 4.16
N VAL A 103 8.74 8.27 5.00
CA VAL A 103 8.46 9.69 4.74
C VAL A 103 9.77 10.49 4.56
N ALA A 104 10.75 10.28 5.44
CA ALA A 104 12.05 10.93 5.30
C ALA A 104 12.80 10.49 4.03
N MET A 105 12.80 9.19 3.69
CA MET A 105 13.43 8.68 2.47
C MET A 105 12.84 9.29 1.20
N LEU A 106 11.51 9.48 1.13
CA LEU A 106 10.83 10.16 0.02
C LEU A 106 11.27 11.62 -0.08
N LYS A 107 11.24 12.36 1.03
CA LYS A 107 11.61 13.77 1.08
C LYS A 107 13.07 13.99 0.73
N ASP A 108 13.97 13.16 1.24
CA ASP A 108 15.42 13.31 1.16
C ASP A 108 16.01 12.63 -0.09
N LYS A 109 15.19 12.34 -1.09
CA LYS A 109 15.59 11.77 -2.40
C LYS A 109 16.32 10.42 -2.31
N LYS A 110 16.05 9.62 -1.25
CA LYS A 110 16.69 8.31 -1.09
C LYS A 110 16.06 7.23 -1.99
N LEU A 111 14.84 7.47 -2.47
CA LEU A 111 14.07 6.52 -3.30
C LEU A 111 13.83 7.03 -4.72
N SER A 112 14.12 8.29 -5.03
CA SER A 112 13.95 8.88 -6.35
C SER A 112 14.90 10.04 -6.57
N LYS A 113 15.09 10.44 -7.85
CA LYS A 113 15.88 11.64 -8.19
C LYS A 113 15.23 12.94 -7.70
N ASN A 114 13.91 12.94 -7.50
CA ASN A 114 13.15 14.09 -7.04
C ASN A 114 12.73 13.93 -5.58
N SER A 115 12.63 15.04 -4.85
CA SER A 115 12.00 15.07 -3.54
C SER A 115 10.51 14.85 -3.69
N ILE A 116 9.97 13.88 -2.95
CA ILE A 116 8.54 13.55 -2.96
C ILE A 116 7.96 13.91 -1.59
N ILE A 117 6.89 14.70 -1.60
CA ILE A 117 6.11 15.00 -0.41
C ILE A 117 4.97 13.98 -0.34
N GLY A 118 5.16 12.96 0.49
CA GLY A 118 4.16 11.92 0.75
C GLY A 118 3.88 11.85 2.25
N GLY A 119 2.61 11.90 2.62
CA GLY A 119 2.16 11.70 4.00
C GLY A 119 2.22 10.24 4.44
N GLU A 120 1.72 9.96 5.62
CA GLU A 120 1.79 8.65 6.25
C GLU A 120 1.10 7.56 5.42
N CYS A 121 -0.06 7.85 4.82
CA CYS A 121 -0.79 6.89 3.98
C CYS A 121 -0.17 6.68 2.59
N SER A 122 0.84 7.47 2.20
CA SER A 122 1.60 7.24 0.95
C SER A 122 2.73 6.23 1.10
N THR A 123 3.06 5.82 2.33
CA THR A 123 4.24 4.99 2.61
C THR A 123 4.01 3.48 2.55
N PRO A 124 2.80 2.92 2.81
CA PRO A 124 2.59 1.48 2.98
C PRO A 124 3.06 0.63 1.82
N GLY A 125 2.79 1.06 0.59
CA GLY A 125 3.25 0.35 -0.61
C GLY A 125 4.76 0.22 -0.68
N ILE A 126 5.49 1.29 -0.33
CA ILE A 126 6.96 1.30 -0.31
C ILE A 126 7.49 0.42 0.83
N ILE A 127 6.91 0.53 2.03
CA ILE A 127 7.26 -0.29 3.20
C ILE A 127 7.10 -1.77 2.86
N SER A 128 5.95 -2.12 2.27
CA SER A 128 5.64 -3.48 1.84
C SER A 128 6.63 -3.99 0.78
N LEU A 129 6.92 -3.18 -0.25
CA LEU A 129 7.86 -3.54 -1.30
C LEU A 129 9.26 -3.82 -0.72
N ILE A 130 9.79 -2.94 0.13
CA ILE A 130 11.08 -3.13 0.79
C ILE A 130 11.06 -4.40 1.64
N GLY A 131 10.01 -4.64 2.41
CA GLY A 131 9.85 -5.84 3.23
C GLY A 131 9.84 -7.12 2.39
N ILE A 132 9.12 -7.11 1.28
CA ILE A 132 9.05 -8.27 0.35
C ILE A 132 10.40 -8.49 -0.34
N CYS A 133 11.11 -7.45 -0.76
CA CYS A 133 12.44 -7.59 -1.35
C CYS A 133 13.44 -8.30 -0.42
N ASN A 134 13.26 -8.14 0.90
CA ASN A 134 14.08 -8.78 1.93
C ASN A 134 13.55 -10.15 2.39
N ASN A 135 12.44 -10.64 1.82
CA ASN A 135 11.84 -11.92 2.18
C ASN A 135 11.73 -12.81 0.92
N SER A 136 12.62 -13.78 0.82
CA SER A 136 12.74 -14.67 -0.36
C SER A 136 11.47 -15.47 -0.65
N SER A 137 10.76 -15.94 0.37
CA SER A 137 9.52 -16.72 0.21
C SER A 137 8.39 -15.88 -0.35
N THR A 138 8.16 -14.67 0.19
CA THR A 138 7.11 -13.77 -0.31
C THR A 138 7.47 -13.21 -1.69
N LYS A 139 8.75 -12.89 -1.90
CA LYS A 139 9.27 -12.46 -3.22
C LYS A 139 8.98 -13.51 -4.30
N LYS A 140 9.22 -14.79 -4.00
CA LYS A 140 8.92 -15.92 -4.89
C LYS A 140 7.41 -16.09 -5.11
N LEU A 141 6.61 -15.97 -4.05
CA LEU A 141 5.15 -16.13 -4.09
C LEU A 141 4.47 -15.17 -5.09
N ILE A 142 4.91 -13.91 -5.12
CA ILE A 142 4.37 -12.91 -6.05
C ILE A 142 5.20 -12.77 -7.33
N GLU A 143 6.20 -13.63 -7.54
CA GLU A 143 7.08 -13.63 -8.73
C GLU A 143 7.85 -12.31 -8.91
N LEU A 144 8.14 -11.59 -7.82
CA LEU A 144 8.90 -10.35 -7.85
C LEU A 144 10.38 -10.64 -8.11
N ASN A 145 10.95 -10.01 -9.14
CA ASN A 145 12.35 -10.20 -9.56
C ASN A 145 12.93 -8.92 -10.17
N GLU A 146 14.18 -8.97 -10.62
CA GLU A 146 14.89 -7.81 -11.17
C GLU A 146 14.28 -7.23 -12.46
N LYS A 147 13.49 -8.03 -13.19
CA LYS A 147 12.77 -7.59 -14.40
C LYS A 147 11.39 -7.02 -14.08
N SER A 148 11.01 -6.97 -12.80
CA SER A 148 9.71 -6.46 -12.38
C SER A 148 9.65 -4.94 -12.47
N ASN A 149 8.59 -4.41 -13.09
CA ASN A 149 8.23 -3.00 -13.08
C ASN A 149 7.11 -2.79 -12.09
N VAL A 150 7.42 -2.14 -10.97
CA VAL A 150 6.51 -1.98 -9.85
C VAL A 150 5.91 -0.58 -9.84
N LEU A 151 4.58 -0.51 -9.75
CA LEU A 151 3.85 0.72 -9.49
C LEU A 151 3.47 0.79 -8.00
N VAL A 152 3.87 1.85 -7.33
CA VAL A 152 3.44 2.21 -5.99
C VAL A 152 2.69 3.54 -6.07
N ILE A 153 1.55 3.63 -5.42
CA ILE A 153 0.70 4.83 -5.46
C ILE A 153 0.92 5.64 -4.19
N GLY A 154 1.28 6.92 -4.34
CA GLY A 154 1.22 7.90 -3.27
C GLY A 154 -0.15 8.57 -3.27
N CYS A 155 -0.98 8.28 -2.28
CA CYS A 155 -2.37 8.75 -2.22
C CYS A 155 -2.58 9.97 -1.30
N GLU A 156 -1.51 10.44 -0.66
CA GLU A 156 -1.60 11.53 0.32
C GLU A 156 -0.35 12.40 0.30
N GLY A 157 -0.55 13.70 0.42
CA GLY A 157 0.53 14.68 0.64
C GLY A 157 0.76 14.94 2.13
N ASN A 158 1.21 16.15 2.45
CA ASN A 158 1.42 16.63 3.83
C ASN A 158 0.15 17.33 4.38
N ALA A 159 -0.99 16.66 4.33
CA ALA A 159 -2.28 17.24 4.75
C ALA A 159 -2.24 17.71 6.22
N ASP A 160 -1.71 16.90 7.14
CA ASP A 160 -1.34 17.32 8.48
C ASP A 160 0.13 17.76 8.51
N VAL A 161 0.36 19.06 8.38
CA VAL A 161 1.72 19.65 8.36
C VAL A 161 2.48 19.40 9.66
N LYS A 162 1.78 19.38 10.81
CA LYS A 162 2.39 19.13 12.12
C LYS A 162 2.88 17.68 12.23
N LEU A 163 2.02 16.73 11.92
CA LEU A 163 2.37 15.32 11.89
C LEU A 163 3.50 15.06 10.88
N TYR A 164 3.40 15.62 9.68
CA TYR A 164 4.42 15.45 8.65
C TYR A 164 5.81 15.91 9.13
N LYS A 165 5.92 17.09 9.77
CA LYS A 165 7.18 17.59 10.36
C LYS A 165 7.71 16.66 11.46
N GLN A 166 6.85 16.12 12.30
CA GLN A 166 7.21 15.15 13.34
C GLN A 166 7.76 13.85 12.72
N LEU A 167 7.08 13.32 11.68
CA LEU A 167 7.53 12.12 10.97
C LEU A 167 8.89 12.34 10.30
N LEU A 168 9.12 13.47 9.65
CA LEU A 168 10.41 13.81 9.06
C LEU A 168 11.53 13.83 10.12
N SER A 169 11.31 14.54 11.23
CA SER A 169 12.29 14.62 12.31
C SER A 169 12.62 13.24 12.88
N LYS A 170 11.59 12.42 13.14
CA LYS A 170 11.77 11.05 13.66
C LYS A 170 12.45 10.12 12.64
N GLY A 171 12.12 10.25 11.37
CA GLY A 171 12.63 9.37 10.32
C GLY A 171 14.08 9.63 9.91
N ARG A 172 14.64 10.79 10.29
CA ARG A 172 16.03 11.19 10.04
C ARG A 172 16.99 10.83 11.19
N ARG A 173 16.46 10.40 12.34
CA ARG A 173 17.23 9.86 13.48
C ARG A 173 17.54 8.38 13.26
#